data_3e115d5d73375fa6a460370cfec09a0a
#
_entry.id   3e115d5d73375fa6a460370cfec09a0a
#
_cell.length_a   1.000
_cell.length_b   1.000
_cell.length_c   1.000
_cell.angle_alpha   90.00
_cell.angle_beta   90.00
_cell.angle_gamma   90.00
#
_symmetry.space_group_name_H-M   'P 1'
#
loop_
_entity.id
_entity.type
_entity.pdbx_description
1 polymer ?
#
loop_
_entity_poly.entity_id
_entity_poly.type
_entity_poly.pdbx_seq_one_letter_code
_entity_poly.pdbx_strand_id
1 'polypeptide(L)'
;MRKYKETIELPFPPSVNACYRAIPRGNICAVIISKDGRAYKDRIKTLLSDNSKLLTDKRLMVSIRLFMPDKRRRDIDNYNKILLDSLTGIVWEDDSQIDILTIGRDEVIKGGKVIITVREL
;
A
#
# COMPACT_ATOMS: atom_id res chain seq x y z
N MET A 1 -28.76 -4.19 -0.93
CA MET A 1 -27.57 -4.15 -1.78
C MET A 1 -26.30 -4.40 -0.97
N ARG A 2 -25.47 -5.29 -1.44
CA ARG A 2 -24.19 -5.53 -0.75
C ARG A 2 -23.19 -4.44 -1.13
N LYS A 3 -22.54 -3.89 -0.13
CA LYS A 3 -21.41 -2.99 -0.34
C LYS A 3 -20.18 -3.78 -0.74
N TYR A 4 -19.35 -3.17 -1.56
CA TYR A 4 -18.09 -3.75 -2.00
C TYR A 4 -17.17 -4.07 -0.81
N LYS A 5 -16.58 -5.26 -0.85
CA LYS A 5 -15.56 -5.67 0.10
C LYS A 5 -14.58 -6.61 -0.59
N GLU A 6 -13.30 -6.35 -0.43
CA GLU A 6 -12.24 -7.16 -1.03
C GLU A 6 -11.10 -7.33 -0.04
N THR A 7 -10.50 -8.52 -0.03
CA THR A 7 -9.30 -8.82 0.77
C THR A 7 -8.17 -9.22 -0.17
N ILE A 8 -7.02 -8.56 -0.05
CA ILE A 8 -5.89 -8.69 -0.95
C ILE A 8 -4.65 -9.03 -0.14
N GLU A 9 -3.92 -10.07 -0.56
CA GLU A 9 -2.62 -10.39 0.01
C GLU A 9 -1.51 -9.88 -0.91
N LEU A 10 -0.55 -9.16 -0.33
CA LEU A 10 0.56 -8.56 -1.06
C LEU A 10 1.89 -8.96 -0.43
N PRO A 11 2.98 -8.96 -1.21
CA PRO A 11 4.32 -9.11 -0.64
C PRO A 11 4.64 -7.95 0.29
N PHE A 12 5.52 -8.19 1.25
CA PHE A 12 5.93 -7.15 2.20
C PHE A 12 6.68 -6.04 1.47
N PRO A 13 6.31 -4.76 1.66
CA PRO A 13 6.93 -3.67 0.92
C PRO A 13 8.25 -3.22 1.54
N PRO A 14 9.09 -2.51 0.78
CA PRO A 14 10.17 -1.73 1.37
C PRO A 14 9.60 -0.58 2.22
N SER A 15 10.41 -0.03 3.12
CA SER A 15 10.00 1.10 3.96
C SER A 15 9.85 2.39 3.16
N VAL A 16 9.18 3.39 3.75
CA VAL A 16 9.00 4.70 3.12
C VAL A 16 10.34 5.33 2.75
N ASN A 17 11.36 5.19 3.59
CA ASN A 17 12.69 5.75 3.33
C ASN A 17 13.42 5.04 2.20
N ALA A 18 13.12 3.77 1.96
CA ALA A 18 13.68 3.02 0.83
C ALA A 18 12.95 3.33 -0.47
N CYS A 19 11.67 3.72 -0.41
CA CYS A 19 10.82 3.92 -1.58
C CYS A 19 10.82 5.35 -2.11
N TYR A 20 11.09 6.35 -1.25
CA TYR A 20 10.96 7.76 -1.60
C TYR A 20 12.21 8.52 -1.23
N ARG A 21 12.61 9.46 -2.09
CA ARG A 21 13.77 10.32 -1.86
C ARG A 21 13.40 11.77 -2.03
N ALA A 22 13.91 12.61 -1.13
CA ALA A 22 13.88 14.05 -1.29
C ALA A 22 15.09 14.49 -2.12
N ILE A 23 14.83 15.22 -3.22
CA ILE A 23 15.90 15.76 -4.08
C ILE A 23 15.77 17.28 -4.12
N PRO A 24 16.84 18.03 -3.82
CA PRO A 24 16.81 19.47 -3.98
C PRO A 24 16.78 19.84 -5.48
N ARG A 25 15.87 20.75 -5.86
CA ARG A 25 15.79 21.32 -7.20
C ARG A 25 15.68 22.83 -7.05
N GLY A 26 16.83 23.51 -7.13
CA GLY A 26 16.90 24.95 -6.86
C GLY A 26 16.50 25.22 -5.41
N ASN A 27 15.50 26.08 -5.22
CA ASN A 27 14.97 26.42 -3.88
C ASN A 27 13.87 25.49 -3.41
N ILE A 28 13.58 24.43 -4.17
CA ILE A 28 12.47 23.49 -3.90
C ILE A 28 13.04 22.10 -3.65
N CYS A 29 12.45 21.39 -2.68
CA CYS A 29 12.73 19.98 -2.46
C CYS A 29 11.61 19.14 -3.10
N ALA A 30 11.95 18.35 -4.10
CA ALA A 30 11.02 17.43 -4.73
C ALA A 30 11.16 16.05 -4.12
N VAL A 31 10.03 15.34 -3.93
CA VAL A 31 10.04 13.94 -3.49
C VAL A 31 9.84 13.06 -4.71
N ILE A 32 10.75 12.11 -4.91
CA ILE A 32 10.66 11.15 -6.02
C ILE A 32 10.60 9.73 -5.49
N ILE A 33 10.01 8.84 -6.31
CA ILE A 33 10.02 7.42 -6.00
C ILE A 33 11.37 6.81 -6.41
N SER A 34 11.92 5.94 -5.53
CA SER A 34 13.19 5.25 -5.78
C SER A 34 13.00 4.06 -6.72
N LYS A 35 14.14 3.46 -7.12
CA LYS A 35 14.14 2.21 -7.88
C LYS A 35 13.38 1.11 -7.14
N ASP A 36 13.62 0.96 -5.84
CA ASP A 36 12.95 -0.06 -5.03
C ASP A 36 11.44 0.18 -4.94
N GLY A 37 11.04 1.43 -4.78
CA GLY A 37 9.62 1.80 -4.76
C GLY A 37 8.94 1.51 -6.10
N ARG A 38 9.59 1.85 -7.21
CA ARG A 38 9.06 1.54 -8.55
C ARG A 38 8.94 0.04 -8.76
N ALA A 39 9.96 -0.73 -8.37
CA ALA A 39 9.93 -2.19 -8.50
C ALA A 39 8.77 -2.80 -7.71
N TYR A 40 8.53 -2.33 -6.50
CA TYR A 40 7.40 -2.80 -5.70
C TYR A 40 6.07 -2.49 -6.39
N LYS A 41 5.87 -1.25 -6.84
CA LYS A 41 4.64 -0.85 -7.55
C LYS A 41 4.41 -1.68 -8.80
N ASP A 42 5.45 -1.94 -9.57
CA ASP A 42 5.36 -2.77 -10.79
C ASP A 42 4.98 -4.20 -10.44
N ARG A 43 5.55 -4.74 -9.37
CA ARG A 43 5.22 -6.08 -8.88
C ARG A 43 3.75 -6.19 -8.49
N ILE A 44 3.23 -5.20 -7.77
CA ILE A 44 1.81 -5.19 -7.37
C ILE A 44 0.91 -5.09 -8.60
N LYS A 45 1.25 -4.24 -9.55
CA LYS A 45 0.50 -4.10 -10.80
C LYS A 45 0.42 -5.43 -11.54
N THR A 46 1.52 -6.16 -11.61
CA THR A 46 1.56 -7.49 -12.25
C THR A 46 0.71 -8.50 -11.49
N LEU A 47 0.82 -8.54 -10.15
CA LEU A 47 0.06 -9.46 -9.32
C LEU A 47 -1.46 -9.25 -9.43
N LEU A 48 -1.89 -8.00 -9.62
CA LEU A 48 -3.31 -7.63 -9.66
C LEU A 48 -3.82 -7.35 -11.08
N SER A 49 -3.04 -7.69 -12.11
CA SER A 49 -3.38 -7.36 -13.50
C SER A 49 -4.71 -7.96 -13.98
N ASP A 50 -5.11 -9.12 -13.43
CA ASP A 50 -6.34 -9.80 -13.81
C ASP A 50 -7.58 -9.30 -13.05
N ASN A 51 -7.41 -8.32 -12.16
CA ASN A 51 -8.47 -7.85 -11.26
C ASN A 51 -9.02 -6.48 -11.67
N SER A 52 -9.27 -6.28 -12.95
CA SER A 52 -9.81 -5.02 -13.48
C SER A 52 -11.17 -4.63 -12.86
N LYS A 53 -11.86 -5.60 -12.22
CA LYS A 53 -13.15 -5.36 -11.56
C LYS A 53 -13.02 -4.70 -10.18
N LEU A 54 -11.80 -4.59 -9.64
CA LEU A 54 -11.57 -4.03 -8.30
C LEU A 54 -11.63 -2.50 -8.28
N LEU A 55 -11.40 -1.85 -9.41
CA LEU A 55 -11.37 -0.38 -9.45
C LEU A 55 -12.73 0.21 -9.07
N THR A 56 -12.77 0.95 -7.96
CA THR A 56 -13.98 1.57 -7.44
C THR A 56 -13.80 3.07 -7.28
N ASP A 57 -14.89 3.82 -7.39
CA ASP A 57 -14.92 5.28 -7.15
C ASP A 57 -15.61 5.65 -5.83
N LYS A 58 -15.96 4.65 -5.02
CA LYS A 58 -16.73 4.84 -3.78
C LYS A 58 -15.84 5.29 -2.62
N ARG A 59 -16.46 5.83 -1.55
CA ARG A 59 -15.76 6.11 -0.30
C ARG A 59 -15.39 4.79 0.38
N LEU A 60 -14.20 4.73 0.95
CA LEU A 60 -13.62 3.46 1.41
C LEU A 60 -13.12 3.51 2.85
N MET A 61 -13.19 2.35 3.48
CA MET A 61 -12.42 2.01 4.65
C MET A 61 -11.36 0.99 4.25
N VAL A 62 -10.10 1.25 4.59
CA VAL A 62 -8.98 0.36 4.27
C VAL A 62 -8.32 -0.09 5.57
N SER A 63 -8.16 -1.39 5.72
CA SER A 63 -7.47 -1.99 6.87
C SER A 63 -6.23 -2.71 6.36
N ILE A 64 -5.08 -2.40 6.97
CA ILE A 64 -3.79 -3.00 6.63
C ILE A 64 -3.30 -3.82 7.82
N ARG A 65 -2.98 -5.08 7.57
CA ARG A 65 -2.36 -5.97 8.57
C ARG A 65 -0.97 -6.33 8.07
N LEU A 66 0.03 -5.99 8.88
CA LEU A 66 1.43 -6.18 8.55
C LEU A 66 1.96 -7.43 9.26
N PHE A 67 2.41 -8.40 8.48
CA PHE A 67 3.12 -9.58 8.97
C PHE A 67 4.61 -9.33 8.72
N MET A 68 5.30 -8.82 9.73
CA MET A 68 6.71 -8.43 9.60
C MET A 68 7.57 -9.64 9.22
N PRO A 69 8.61 -9.44 8.37
CA PRO A 69 9.43 -10.54 7.88
C PRO A 69 10.36 -11.15 8.94
N ASP A 70 10.60 -10.42 10.01
CA ASP A 70 11.45 -10.84 11.13
C ASP A 70 11.12 -10.01 12.37
N LYS A 71 11.87 -10.23 13.46
CA LYS A 71 11.62 -9.58 14.75
C LYS A 71 12.33 -8.23 14.94
N ARG A 72 12.93 -7.67 13.89
CA ARG A 72 13.56 -6.36 13.98
C ARG A 72 12.54 -5.31 14.34
N ARG A 73 13.02 -4.27 15.04
CA ARG A 73 12.16 -3.12 15.36
C ARG A 73 11.78 -2.38 14.08
N ARG A 74 10.48 -2.22 13.85
CA ARG A 74 9.92 -1.46 12.72
C ARG A 74 8.68 -0.74 13.19
N ASP A 75 8.48 0.48 12.68
CA ASP A 75 7.28 1.25 12.97
C ASP A 75 6.21 0.92 11.91
N ILE A 76 4.98 0.77 12.35
CA ILE A 76 3.89 0.36 11.45
C ILE A 76 3.55 1.42 10.41
N ASP A 77 3.84 2.69 10.65
CA ASP A 77 3.56 3.77 9.71
C ASP A 77 4.59 3.91 8.58
N ASN A 78 5.63 3.08 8.57
CA ASN A 78 6.67 3.13 7.54
C ASN A 78 6.24 2.52 6.20
N TYR A 79 5.07 1.88 6.13
CA TYR A 79 4.69 1.07 4.97
C TYR A 79 3.40 1.52 4.29
N ASN A 80 2.60 2.35 4.95
CA ASN A 80 1.30 2.73 4.43
C ASN A 80 1.37 3.51 3.10
N LYS A 81 2.32 4.43 2.96
CA LYS A 81 2.42 5.26 1.75
C LYS A 81 2.64 4.43 0.49
N ILE A 82 3.63 3.54 0.51
CA ILE A 82 3.92 2.70 -0.67
C ILE A 82 2.77 1.73 -0.97
N LEU A 83 2.13 1.20 0.07
CA LEU A 83 0.99 0.30 -0.11
C LEU A 83 -0.19 1.03 -0.76
N LEU A 84 -0.56 2.20 -0.26
CA LEU A 84 -1.67 2.96 -0.82
C LEU A 84 -1.34 3.45 -2.23
N ASP A 85 -0.13 3.95 -2.47
CA ASP A 85 0.30 4.40 -3.79
C ASP A 85 0.29 3.24 -4.80
N SER A 86 0.64 2.04 -4.37
CA SER A 86 0.68 0.85 -5.24
C SER A 86 -0.72 0.39 -5.66
N LEU A 87 -1.73 0.63 -4.84
CA LEU A 87 -3.12 0.21 -5.10
C LEU A 87 -3.94 1.29 -5.79
N THR A 88 -3.49 2.54 -5.77
CA THR A 88 -4.15 3.63 -6.48
C THR A 88 -4.07 3.40 -7.99
N GLY A 89 -5.22 3.49 -8.66
CA GLY A 89 -5.34 3.17 -10.08
C GLY A 89 -5.61 1.70 -10.37
N ILE A 90 -5.59 0.84 -9.35
CA ILE A 90 -5.86 -0.59 -9.48
C ILE A 90 -7.11 -0.98 -8.69
N VAL A 91 -7.17 -0.66 -7.41
CA VAL A 91 -8.28 -1.02 -6.53
C VAL A 91 -9.23 0.18 -6.35
N TRP A 92 -8.69 1.37 -6.26
CA TRP A 92 -9.44 2.63 -6.21
C TRP A 92 -8.81 3.64 -7.16
N GLU A 93 -9.56 4.67 -7.51
CA GLU A 93 -9.08 5.68 -8.47
C GLU A 93 -8.09 6.64 -7.83
N ASP A 94 -8.36 7.06 -6.58
CA ASP A 94 -7.51 7.99 -5.86
C ASP A 94 -7.57 7.69 -4.36
N ASP A 95 -6.45 7.82 -3.67
CA ASP A 95 -6.38 7.54 -2.24
C ASP A 95 -7.19 8.54 -1.39
N SER A 96 -7.61 9.67 -1.96
CA SER A 96 -8.55 10.59 -1.31
C SER A 96 -9.93 9.98 -1.05
N GLN A 97 -10.24 8.84 -1.68
CA GLN A 97 -11.46 8.08 -1.42
C GLN A 97 -11.47 7.42 -0.04
N ILE A 98 -10.29 7.26 0.57
CA ILE A 98 -10.14 6.55 1.84
C ILE A 98 -10.51 7.49 2.98
N ASP A 99 -11.62 7.20 3.66
CA ASP A 99 -12.08 7.99 4.81
C ASP A 99 -11.57 7.41 6.14
N ILE A 100 -11.37 6.09 6.19
CA ILE A 100 -10.87 5.41 7.39
C ILE A 100 -9.73 4.50 6.97
N LEU A 101 -8.59 4.67 7.63
CA LEU A 101 -7.42 3.83 7.43
C LEU A 101 -7.00 3.25 8.77
N THR A 102 -6.92 1.92 8.84
CA THR A 102 -6.39 1.24 10.03
C THR A 102 -5.16 0.44 9.64
N ILE A 103 -4.15 0.46 10.50
CA ILE A 103 -2.92 -0.27 10.31
C ILE A 103 -2.60 -0.99 11.60
N GLY A 104 -2.35 -2.29 11.50
CA GLY A 104 -2.01 -3.10 12.65
C GLY A 104 -0.90 -4.09 12.34
N ARG A 105 -0.20 -4.48 13.40
CA ARG A 105 0.84 -5.49 13.36
C ARG A 105 0.23 -6.84 13.71
N ASP A 106 0.49 -7.83 12.87
CA ASP A 106 0.12 -9.22 13.12
C ASP A 106 1.38 -10.02 13.48
N GLU A 107 1.29 -11.33 13.47
CA GLU A 107 2.42 -12.20 13.78
C GLU A 107 3.57 -12.06 12.76
N VAL A 108 4.78 -12.36 13.21
CA VAL A 108 5.95 -12.38 12.34
C VAL A 108 5.90 -13.62 11.46
N ILE A 109 6.09 -13.42 10.16
CA ILE A 109 6.15 -14.50 9.17
C ILE A 109 7.43 -14.32 8.37
N LYS A 110 8.22 -15.36 8.24
CA LYS A 110 9.46 -15.31 7.46
C LYS A 110 9.16 -14.81 6.04
N GLY A 111 9.91 -13.80 5.61
CA GLY A 111 9.69 -13.14 4.33
C GLY A 111 8.61 -12.07 4.34
N GLY A 112 7.75 -12.07 5.35
CA GLY A 112 6.70 -11.07 5.52
C GLY A 112 5.59 -11.17 4.50
N LYS A 113 4.49 -10.51 4.79
CA LYS A 113 3.38 -10.27 3.86
C LYS A 113 2.49 -9.18 4.40
N VAL A 114 1.57 -8.71 3.58
CA VAL A 114 0.57 -7.73 3.98
C VAL A 114 -0.80 -8.23 3.53
N ILE A 115 -1.78 -8.09 4.41
CA ILE A 115 -3.19 -8.35 4.07
C ILE A 115 -3.93 -7.03 4.15
N ILE A 116 -4.56 -6.64 3.06
CA ILE A 116 -5.33 -5.40 2.97
C ILE A 116 -6.78 -5.74 2.72
N THR A 117 -7.66 -5.21 3.56
CA THR A 117 -9.11 -5.31 3.38
C THR A 117 -9.64 -3.95 2.97
N VAL A 118 -10.33 -3.91 1.83
CA VAL A 118 -10.95 -2.71 1.28
C VAL A 118 -12.46 -2.88 1.39
N ARG A 119 -13.11 -1.91 2.00
CA ARG A 119 -14.56 -1.96 2.23
C ARG A 119 -15.20 -0.64 1.80
N GLU A 120 -16.27 -0.74 1.04
CA GLU A 120 -17.11 0.42 0.74
C GLU A 120 -17.87 0.87 1.99
N LEU A 121 -17.87 2.17 2.23
CA LEU A 121 -18.61 2.77 3.35
C LEU A 121 -20.08 3.00 3.04
#